data_0c66757aa270ccc0f121060a1354e088
#
_entry.id   0c66757aa270ccc0f121060a1354e088
#
_cell.length_a   1.000
_cell.length_b   1.000
_cell.length_c   1.000
_cell.angle_alpha   90.00
_cell.angle_beta   90.00
_cell.angle_gamma   90.00
#
_symmetry.space_group_name_H-M   'P 1'
#
loop_
_entity.id
_entity.type
_entity.pdbx_description
1 polymer ?
#
loop_
_entity_poly.entity_id
_entity_poly.type
_entity_poly.pdbx_seq_one_letter_code
_entity_poly.pdbx_strand_id
1 'polypeptide(L)'
;MQSLGKNKGWVHPRDIVKAFATLGELKKDPNRTDLVGQFIGLLTGPSADRLLRKVWNDPVGRSILQEGRDLRATLADRNYLSCLPAGSLGRAYFDWTSTRDFTADGLAGELSNQVVRGRKDARSTMGTRVVDMHDLWHVLNGW
;
A
#
# COMPACT_ATOMS: atom_id res chain seq x y z
N MET A 1 9.09 15.35 18.00
CA MET A 1 9.78 14.06 17.79
C MET A 1 8.86 12.98 18.39
N GLN A 2 7.95 12.43 17.59
CA GLN A 2 7.07 11.35 18.05
C GLN A 2 7.90 10.07 18.14
N SER A 3 7.98 9.49 19.33
CA SER A 3 8.70 8.25 19.56
C SER A 3 8.05 7.13 18.73
N LEU A 4 8.77 6.63 17.74
CA LEU A 4 8.47 5.36 17.09
C LEU A 4 8.53 4.28 18.19
N GLY A 5 7.38 3.85 18.68
CA GLY A 5 7.27 2.91 19.79
C GLY A 5 8.17 1.68 19.60
N LYS A 6 8.85 1.28 20.67
CA LYS A 6 9.67 0.06 20.73
C LYS A 6 8.76 -1.18 20.64
N ASN A 7 8.20 -1.49 19.47
CA ASN A 7 7.54 -2.76 19.27
C ASN A 7 8.60 -3.84 19.03
N LYS A 8 8.65 -4.83 19.94
CA LYS A 8 9.49 -6.03 19.82
C LYS A 8 9.00 -6.80 18.60
N GLY A 9 9.70 -6.80 17.51
CA GLY A 9 9.47 -7.34 16.17
C GLY A 9 8.79 -8.72 15.99
N TRP A 10 7.86 -9.09 16.86
CA TRP A 10 7.10 -10.34 16.85
C TRP A 10 5.62 -10.04 16.68
N VAL A 11 4.93 -10.85 15.88
CA VAL A 11 3.47 -10.84 15.78
C VAL A 11 2.91 -11.29 17.11
N HIS A 12 2.00 -10.52 17.68
CA HIS A 12 1.41 -10.90 18.97
C HIS A 12 0.53 -12.15 18.80
N PRO A 13 0.55 -13.14 19.70
CA PRO A 13 -0.28 -14.35 19.59
C PRO A 13 -1.77 -14.07 19.34
N ARG A 14 -2.31 -12.99 19.93
CA ARG A 14 -3.70 -12.54 19.69
C ARG A 14 -3.93 -12.12 18.23
N ASP A 15 -2.93 -11.57 17.56
CA ASP A 15 -3.06 -11.13 16.16
C ASP A 15 -3.01 -12.33 15.22
N ILE A 16 -2.28 -13.38 15.59
CA ILE A 16 -2.28 -14.67 14.88
C ILE A 16 -3.68 -15.31 14.96
N VAL A 17 -4.27 -15.37 16.15
CA VAL A 17 -5.64 -15.91 16.32
C VAL A 17 -6.65 -15.12 15.51
N LYS A 18 -6.58 -13.79 15.52
CA LYS A 18 -7.43 -12.94 14.70
C LYS A 18 -7.21 -13.17 13.21
N ALA A 19 -5.95 -13.34 12.78
CA ALA A 19 -5.65 -13.61 11.37
C ALA A 19 -6.28 -14.93 10.92
N PHE A 20 -6.24 -15.99 11.72
CA PHE A 20 -6.93 -17.24 11.40
C PHE A 20 -8.45 -17.09 11.36
N ALA A 21 -9.04 -16.32 12.27
CA ALA A 21 -10.47 -16.02 12.23
C ALA A 21 -10.85 -15.26 10.95
N THR A 22 -10.09 -14.23 10.60
CA THR A 22 -10.27 -13.46 9.36
C THR A 22 -10.14 -14.34 8.11
N LEU A 23 -9.18 -15.27 8.10
CA LEU A 23 -9.03 -16.25 7.01
C LEU A 23 -10.25 -17.19 6.91
N GLY A 24 -10.83 -17.57 8.06
CA GLY A 24 -12.06 -18.36 8.12
C GLY A 24 -13.26 -17.64 7.49
N GLU A 25 -13.40 -16.34 7.75
CA GLU A 25 -14.45 -15.52 7.13
C GLU A 25 -14.20 -15.32 5.62
N LEU A 26 -12.95 -15.09 5.24
CA LEU A 26 -12.57 -14.93 3.82
C LEU A 26 -12.85 -16.21 3.00
N LYS A 27 -12.71 -17.39 3.60
CA LYS A 27 -13.07 -18.65 2.94
C LYS A 27 -14.58 -18.77 2.68
N LYS A 28 -15.43 -18.15 3.51
CA LYS A 28 -16.89 -18.17 3.32
C LYS A 28 -17.33 -17.19 2.24
N ASP A 29 -16.65 -16.05 2.13
CA ASP A 29 -16.90 -15.04 1.10
C ASP A 29 -15.58 -14.48 0.56
N PRO A 30 -15.07 -15.03 -0.55
CA PRO A 30 -13.81 -14.58 -1.16
C PRO A 30 -13.83 -13.15 -1.71
N ASN A 31 -15.02 -12.55 -1.88
CA ASN A 31 -15.16 -11.18 -2.40
C ASN A 31 -14.94 -10.10 -1.30
N ARG A 32 -14.77 -10.52 -0.05
CA ARG A 32 -14.51 -9.63 1.08
C ARG A 32 -13.06 -9.12 1.06
N THR A 33 -12.76 -8.20 0.14
CA THR A 33 -11.43 -7.57 0.02
C THR A 33 -11.01 -6.81 1.29
N ASP A 34 -11.98 -6.31 2.06
CA ASP A 34 -11.77 -5.72 3.39
C ASP A 34 -11.04 -6.67 4.35
N LEU A 35 -11.41 -7.95 4.34
CA LEU A 35 -10.78 -8.96 5.20
C LEU A 35 -9.35 -9.31 4.74
N VAL A 36 -9.05 -9.19 3.44
CA VAL A 36 -7.68 -9.36 2.92
C VAL A 36 -6.74 -8.32 3.53
N GLY A 37 -7.16 -7.05 3.52
CA GLY A 37 -6.38 -5.95 4.12
C GLY A 37 -6.17 -6.15 5.63
N GLN A 38 -7.21 -6.57 6.36
CA GLN A 38 -7.10 -6.88 7.79
C GLN A 38 -6.13 -8.04 8.06
N PHE A 39 -6.24 -9.13 7.31
CA PHE A 39 -5.35 -10.29 7.42
C PHE A 39 -3.88 -9.92 7.21
N ILE A 40 -3.59 -9.19 6.13
CA ILE A 40 -2.25 -8.69 5.83
C ILE A 40 -1.74 -7.78 6.97
N GLY A 41 -2.57 -6.84 7.44
CA GLY A 41 -2.22 -5.91 8.51
C GLY A 41 -1.85 -6.60 9.82
N LEU A 42 -2.59 -7.65 10.21
CA LEU A 42 -2.33 -8.44 11.41
C LEU A 42 -0.98 -9.17 11.36
N LEU A 43 -0.61 -9.69 10.19
CA LEU A 43 0.64 -10.46 10.02
C LEU A 43 1.86 -9.58 9.76
N THR A 44 1.68 -8.43 9.11
CA THR A 44 2.81 -7.59 8.66
C THR A 44 3.17 -6.46 9.62
N GLY A 45 2.38 -6.20 10.66
CA GLY A 45 2.57 -5.08 11.58
C GLY A 45 4.01 -4.87 12.05
N PRO A 46 4.69 -5.89 12.64
CA PRO A 46 6.07 -5.75 13.08
C PRO A 46 7.08 -5.56 11.95
N SER A 47 6.82 -6.15 10.78
CA SER A 47 7.65 -6.00 9.59
C SER A 47 7.49 -4.60 8.98
N ALA A 48 6.27 -4.07 8.98
CA ALA A 48 5.98 -2.69 8.57
C ALA A 48 6.72 -1.67 9.45
N ASP A 49 6.80 -1.91 10.77
CA ASP A 49 7.56 -1.04 11.68
C ASP A 49 9.06 -1.05 11.40
N ARG A 50 9.62 -2.22 11.07
CA ARG A 50 11.03 -2.33 10.69
C ARG A 50 11.30 -1.63 9.37
N LEU A 51 10.42 -1.81 8.39
CA LEU A 51 10.52 -1.16 7.09
C LEU A 51 10.39 0.35 7.25
N LEU A 52 9.42 0.84 8.02
CA LEU A 52 9.24 2.27 8.28
C LEU A 52 10.50 2.88 8.91
N ARG A 53 11.11 2.22 9.90
CA ARG A 53 12.37 2.70 10.49
C ARG A 53 13.51 2.73 9.48
N LYS A 54 13.63 1.71 8.62
CA LYS A 54 14.64 1.66 7.56
C LYS A 54 14.47 2.82 6.58
N VAL A 55 13.24 3.04 6.09
CA VAL A 55 12.92 4.14 5.18
C VAL A 55 13.13 5.50 5.86
N TRP A 56 12.75 5.65 7.13
CA TRP A 56 12.93 6.89 7.88
C TRP A 56 14.40 7.24 8.12
N ASN A 57 15.27 6.25 8.28
CA ASN A 57 16.71 6.46 8.49
C ASN A 57 17.45 6.79 7.19
N ASP A 58 16.87 6.47 6.03
CA ASP A 58 17.38 6.89 4.73
C ASP A 58 16.98 8.34 4.44
N PRO A 59 17.89 9.23 4.01
CA PRO A 59 17.58 10.64 3.75
C PRO A 59 16.51 10.82 2.67
N VAL A 60 16.55 10.03 1.59
CA VAL A 60 15.58 10.10 0.48
C VAL A 60 14.23 9.54 0.94
N GLY A 61 14.25 8.41 1.62
CA GLY A 61 13.04 7.81 2.19
C GLY A 61 12.33 8.74 3.18
N ARG A 62 13.10 9.42 4.03
CA ARG A 62 12.56 10.42 4.97
C ARG A 62 11.91 11.58 4.24
N SER A 63 12.55 12.14 3.22
CA SER A 63 12.00 13.22 2.40
C SER A 63 10.66 12.81 1.79
N ILE A 64 10.58 11.63 1.20
CA ILE A 64 9.35 11.08 0.61
C ILE A 64 8.22 10.98 1.65
N LEU A 65 8.54 10.49 2.86
CA LEU A 65 7.54 10.37 3.93
C LEU A 65 7.11 11.71 4.49
N GLN A 66 8.01 12.71 4.53
CA GLN A 66 7.71 14.07 5.01
C GLN A 66 6.93 14.89 3.98
N GLU A 67 7.26 14.78 2.71
CA GLU A 67 6.54 15.46 1.64
C GLU A 67 5.09 14.97 1.50
N GLY A 68 4.84 13.70 1.82
CA GLY A 68 3.50 13.13 1.82
C GLY A 68 2.78 13.22 0.48
N ARG A 69 3.53 13.21 -0.64
CA ARG A 69 2.94 13.28 -2.00
C ARG A 69 1.93 12.16 -2.20
N ASP A 70 0.78 12.53 -2.72
CA ASP A 70 -0.28 11.59 -3.08
C ASP A 70 0.07 10.89 -4.40
N LEU A 71 0.64 9.67 -4.30
CA LEU A 71 0.97 8.86 -5.46
C LEU A 71 -0.30 8.44 -6.22
N ARG A 72 -1.37 8.17 -5.50
CA ARG A 72 -2.64 7.74 -6.06
C ARG A 72 -3.24 8.82 -6.97
N ALA A 73 -3.24 10.07 -6.53
CA ALA A 73 -3.69 11.18 -7.38
C ALA A 73 -2.91 11.25 -8.69
N THR A 74 -1.59 11.02 -8.63
CA THR A 74 -0.75 10.96 -9.83
C THR A 74 -1.11 9.78 -10.73
N LEU A 75 -1.35 8.59 -10.16
CA LEU A 75 -1.72 7.38 -10.92
C LEU A 75 -3.16 7.43 -11.46
N ALA A 76 -4.03 8.22 -10.88
CA ALA A 76 -5.40 8.46 -11.36
C ALA A 76 -5.46 9.49 -12.49
N ASP A 77 -4.45 10.34 -12.64
CA ASP A 77 -4.39 11.35 -13.71
C ASP A 77 -4.02 10.72 -15.07
N ARG A 78 -5.04 10.19 -15.72
CA ARG A 78 -4.91 9.53 -17.03
C ARG A 78 -4.38 10.47 -18.13
N ASN A 79 -4.73 11.74 -18.09
CA ASN A 79 -4.25 12.72 -19.06
C ASN A 79 -2.75 12.91 -18.91
N TYR A 80 -2.28 13.13 -17.68
CA TYR A 80 -0.86 13.23 -17.37
C TYR A 80 -0.09 11.97 -17.80
N LEU A 81 -0.56 10.79 -17.39
CA LEU A 81 0.12 9.52 -17.70
C LEU A 81 0.21 9.24 -19.20
N SER A 82 -0.83 9.58 -19.96
CA SER A 82 -0.85 9.39 -21.43
C SER A 82 0.16 10.26 -22.18
N CYS A 83 0.55 11.39 -21.58
CA CYS A 83 1.53 12.31 -22.16
C CYS A 83 2.98 11.95 -21.81
N LEU A 84 3.21 10.97 -20.93
CA LEU A 84 4.55 10.57 -20.55
C LEU A 84 5.28 9.86 -21.70
N PRO A 85 6.63 9.99 -21.77
CA PRO A 85 7.42 9.36 -22.83
C PRO A 85 7.22 7.84 -22.86
N ALA A 86 7.22 7.26 -24.06
CA ALA A 86 7.23 5.82 -24.23
C ALA A 86 8.46 5.20 -23.51
N GLY A 87 8.24 4.06 -22.82
CA GLY A 87 9.26 3.40 -22.02
C GLY A 87 9.40 3.95 -20.58
N SER A 88 8.71 5.04 -20.23
CA SER A 88 8.62 5.46 -18.83
C SER A 88 7.67 4.54 -18.04
N LEU A 89 7.94 4.37 -16.74
CA LEU A 89 7.09 3.56 -15.85
C LEU A 89 5.63 4.06 -15.84
N GLY A 90 5.42 5.38 -15.81
CA GLY A 90 4.07 5.94 -15.80
C GLY A 90 3.32 5.69 -17.11
N ARG A 91 4.01 5.73 -18.26
CA ARG A 91 3.40 5.37 -19.54
C ARG A 91 3.09 3.88 -19.62
N ALA A 92 3.99 3.03 -19.18
CA ALA A 92 3.75 1.58 -19.10
C ALA A 92 2.57 1.24 -18.18
N TYR A 93 2.43 1.94 -17.05
CA TYR A 93 1.28 1.80 -16.16
C TYR A 93 -0.03 2.24 -16.84
N PHE A 94 -0.02 3.36 -17.58
CA PHE A 94 -1.17 3.82 -18.35
C PHE A 94 -1.61 2.77 -19.37
N ASP A 95 -0.68 2.24 -20.16
CA ASP A 95 -0.96 1.24 -21.19
C ASP A 95 -1.48 -0.06 -20.55
N TRP A 96 -0.85 -0.52 -19.45
CA TRP A 96 -1.24 -1.72 -18.72
C TRP A 96 -2.65 -1.63 -18.13
N THR A 97 -3.01 -0.51 -17.50
CA THR A 97 -4.35 -0.30 -16.95
C THR A 97 -5.41 -0.12 -18.03
N SER A 98 -5.06 0.52 -19.17
CA SER A 98 -5.98 0.72 -20.28
C SER A 98 -6.40 -0.58 -20.96
N THR A 99 -5.51 -1.57 -21.02
CA THR A 99 -5.81 -2.88 -21.62
C THR A 99 -6.65 -3.80 -20.72
N ARG A 100 -6.75 -3.51 -19.42
CA ARG A 100 -7.42 -4.36 -18.43
C ARG A 100 -8.68 -3.74 -17.85
N ASP A 101 -9.04 -2.55 -18.28
CA ASP A 101 -10.18 -1.78 -17.75
C ASP A 101 -10.09 -1.57 -16.23
N PHE A 102 -8.87 -1.53 -15.69
CA PHE A 102 -8.61 -1.23 -14.28
C PHE A 102 -8.43 0.28 -14.09
N THR A 103 -8.94 0.76 -12.96
CA THR A 103 -8.71 2.13 -12.50
C THR A 103 -7.85 2.12 -11.24
N ALA A 104 -7.10 3.20 -11.00
CA ALA A 104 -6.35 3.38 -9.74
C ALA A 104 -7.24 3.33 -8.48
N ASP A 105 -8.54 3.46 -8.66
CA ASP A 105 -9.55 3.41 -7.61
C ASP A 105 -10.10 2.00 -7.30
N GLY A 106 -9.70 0.99 -8.05
CA GLY A 106 -10.14 -0.38 -7.85
C GLY A 106 -9.68 -0.98 -6.50
N LEU A 107 -8.99 -2.11 -6.53
CA LEU A 107 -8.56 -2.85 -5.33
C LEU A 107 -7.73 -1.99 -4.34
N ALA A 108 -6.83 -1.13 -4.86
CA ALA A 108 -6.04 -0.21 -4.04
C ALA A 108 -6.92 0.80 -3.29
N GLY A 109 -8.04 1.23 -3.89
CA GLY A 109 -9.02 2.12 -3.28
C GLY A 109 -9.66 1.57 -2.02
N GLU A 110 -10.10 0.34 -2.06
CA GLU A 110 -10.72 -0.33 -0.92
C GLU A 110 -9.71 -0.61 0.20
N LEU A 111 -8.52 -1.09 -0.13
CA LEU A 111 -7.47 -1.39 0.85
C LEU A 111 -6.96 -0.12 1.55
N SER A 112 -6.74 0.98 0.82
CA SER A 112 -6.28 2.24 1.40
C SER A 112 -7.35 2.91 2.27
N ASN A 113 -8.63 2.74 1.95
CA ASN A 113 -9.73 3.28 2.73
C ASN A 113 -9.82 2.67 4.14
N GLN A 114 -9.37 1.43 4.33
CA GLN A 114 -9.46 0.73 5.61
C GLN A 114 -8.24 0.96 6.51
N VAL A 115 -7.06 1.10 5.93
CA VAL A 115 -5.80 1.14 6.70
C VAL A 115 -5.46 2.53 7.22
N VAL A 116 -5.91 3.61 6.57
CA VAL A 116 -5.24 4.91 6.77
C VAL A 116 -6.15 6.14 6.76
N ARG A 117 -7.45 6.04 6.74
CA ARG A 117 -8.30 7.25 6.75
C ARG A 117 -8.02 8.13 7.97
N GLY A 118 -7.45 9.31 7.72
CA GLY A 118 -7.42 10.44 8.67
C GLY A 118 -6.11 10.68 9.42
N ARG A 119 -5.06 9.88 9.23
CA ARG A 119 -3.76 10.12 9.88
C ARG A 119 -2.74 10.65 8.87
N LYS A 120 -2.22 11.85 9.13
CA LYS A 120 -1.08 12.44 8.41
C LYS A 120 0.23 12.15 9.17
N ASP A 121 0.60 10.89 9.30
CA ASP A 121 1.87 10.50 9.91
C ASP A 121 2.68 9.61 8.94
N ALA A 122 3.98 9.49 9.20
CA ALA A 122 4.90 8.74 8.34
C ALA A 122 4.48 7.27 8.13
N ARG A 123 3.84 6.64 9.13
CA ARG A 123 3.33 5.26 9.03
C ARG A 123 2.18 5.18 8.03
N SER A 124 1.24 6.10 8.15
CA SER A 124 0.10 6.21 7.24
C SER A 124 0.54 6.48 5.82
N THR A 125 1.43 7.47 5.62
CA THR A 125 2.00 7.80 4.31
C THR A 125 2.70 6.59 3.69
N MET A 126 3.47 5.86 4.48
CA MET A 126 4.14 4.66 3.99
C MET A 126 3.15 3.54 3.64
N GLY A 127 2.14 3.29 4.50
CA GLY A 127 1.12 2.27 4.26
C GLY A 127 0.34 2.53 2.98
N THR A 128 -0.17 3.75 2.80
CA THR A 128 -0.84 4.17 1.58
C THR A 128 0.05 3.98 0.36
N ARG A 129 1.30 4.43 0.46
CA ARG A 129 2.25 4.35 -0.65
C ARG A 129 2.57 2.91 -1.06
N VAL A 130 2.69 1.99 -0.11
CA VAL A 130 2.89 0.55 -0.41
C VAL A 130 1.70 -0.01 -1.18
N VAL A 131 0.48 0.36 -0.80
CA VAL A 131 -0.74 -0.07 -1.51
C VAL A 131 -0.79 0.54 -2.92
N ASP A 132 -0.55 1.84 -3.05
CA ASP A 132 -0.58 2.52 -4.34
C ASP A 132 0.52 2.05 -5.31
N MET A 133 1.66 1.57 -4.78
CA MET A 133 2.75 1.00 -5.58
C MET A 133 2.49 -0.45 -6.01
N HIS A 134 1.49 -1.13 -5.48
CA HIS A 134 1.23 -2.54 -5.77
C HIS A 134 1.07 -2.79 -7.28
N ASP A 135 0.27 -1.98 -7.96
CA ASP A 135 0.01 -2.13 -9.40
C ASP A 135 1.24 -1.79 -10.24
N LEU A 136 2.08 -0.85 -9.76
CA LEU A 136 3.36 -0.56 -10.41
C LEU A 136 4.31 -1.76 -10.36
N TRP A 137 4.24 -2.59 -9.31
CA TRP A 137 5.03 -3.82 -9.24
C TRP A 137 4.58 -4.85 -10.28
N HIS A 138 3.28 -4.94 -10.57
CA HIS A 138 2.79 -5.78 -11.68
C HIS A 138 3.36 -5.33 -13.01
N VAL A 139 3.36 -4.02 -13.29
CA VAL A 139 3.95 -3.45 -14.51
C VAL A 139 5.45 -3.74 -14.60
N LEU A 140 6.20 -3.55 -13.50
CA LEU A 140 7.64 -3.77 -13.47
C LEU A 140 8.04 -5.25 -13.65
N ASN A 141 7.20 -6.19 -13.19
CA ASN A 141 7.45 -7.62 -13.29
C ASN A 141 6.80 -8.27 -14.51
N GLY A 142 6.07 -7.53 -15.32
CA GLY A 142 5.43 -8.03 -16.55
C GLY A 142 4.25 -8.97 -16.30
N TRP A 143 3.49 -8.75 -15.23
CA TRP A 143 2.35 -9.60 -14.83
C TRP A 143 1.02 -9.06 -15.33
#